data_1d35418a705655a0aa3afdc43f466f54
#
_entry.id   1d35418a705655a0aa3afdc43f466f54
#
_cell.length_a   1.000
_cell.length_b   1.000
_cell.length_c   1.000
_cell.angle_alpha   90.00
_cell.angle_beta   90.00
_cell.angle_gamma   90.00
#
_symmetry.space_group_name_H-M   'P 1'
#
loop_
_entity.id
_entity.type
_entity.pdbx_description
1 polymer ?
#
loop_
_entity_poly.entity_id
_entity_poly.type
_entity_poly.pdbx_seq_one_letter_code
_entity_poly.pdbx_strand_id
1 'polypeptide(L)'
;MWELMTKGGWIMWPIMVCSVAAAAMFLERVFHLHRAQIKQDDFLSGIYTIVNRGNTAEAVSICDQTPGPVAHVIRIALLHADEAHEELKQTITKAGLSEIPRLEKNLGGLLTIAQISPLLGLLGTIIGLVNVFVIMERGAPLVEIGNLSAGIWQALITSAAGLCVSIPSFAGYNFLLSRVERITLNMEHSAEEIYRFLVYDRSKSGVLEDETV
;
A
#
# COMPACT_ATOMS: atom_id res chain seq x y z
N MET A 1 28.58 2.51 13.95
CA MET A 1 27.14 2.85 14.04
C MET A 1 26.84 3.65 15.31
N TRP A 2 27.19 3.16 16.50
CA TRP A 2 26.94 3.87 17.78
C TRP A 2 27.61 5.26 17.84
N GLU A 3 28.85 5.39 17.39
CA GLU A 3 29.56 6.68 17.34
C GLU A 3 28.92 7.69 16.35
N LEU A 4 28.32 7.23 15.28
CA LEU A 4 27.57 8.10 14.34
C LEU A 4 26.29 8.64 14.99
N MET A 5 25.63 7.84 15.83
CA MET A 5 24.44 8.26 16.57
C MET A 5 24.75 9.32 17.64
N THR A 6 25.85 9.15 18.38
CA THR A 6 26.28 10.12 19.39
C THR A 6 26.73 11.44 18.79
N LYS A 7 27.34 11.40 17.62
CA LYS A 7 27.80 12.60 16.88
C LYS A 7 26.69 13.32 16.09
N GLY A 8 25.61 12.62 15.73
CA GLY A 8 24.46 13.21 14.99
C GLY A 8 23.47 14.00 15.87
N GLY A 9 23.65 13.97 17.20
CA GLY A 9 22.80 14.69 18.14
C GLY A 9 21.39 14.09 18.28
N TRP A 10 20.50 14.82 18.97
CA TRP A 10 19.15 14.33 19.32
C TRP A 10 18.22 14.10 18.12
N ILE A 11 18.45 14.75 16.97
CA ILE A 11 17.67 14.58 15.74
C ILE A 11 17.87 13.19 15.11
N MET A 12 18.95 12.52 15.44
CA MET A 12 19.20 11.17 14.97
C MET A 12 18.15 10.16 15.47
N TRP A 13 17.57 10.40 16.67
CA TRP A 13 16.54 9.54 17.26
C TRP A 13 15.24 9.47 16.43
N PRO A 14 14.60 10.60 16.06
CA PRO A 14 13.44 10.57 15.16
C PRO A 14 13.74 9.90 13.82
N ILE A 15 14.93 10.13 13.24
CA ILE A 15 15.31 9.49 11.97
C ILE A 15 15.41 7.96 12.13
N MET A 16 15.96 7.48 13.24
CA MET A 16 16.01 6.04 13.53
C MET A 16 14.61 5.44 13.71
N VAL A 17 13.74 6.10 14.46
CA VAL A 17 12.34 5.65 14.63
C VAL A 17 11.65 5.58 13.27
N CYS A 18 11.81 6.58 12.40
CA CYS A 18 11.30 6.57 11.03
C CYS A 18 11.86 5.39 10.22
N SER A 19 13.16 5.09 10.34
CA SER A 19 13.79 3.97 9.65
C SER A 19 13.18 2.61 10.05
N VAL A 20 13.04 2.36 11.35
CA VAL A 20 12.46 1.12 11.87
C VAL A 20 10.98 1.01 11.46
N ALA A 21 10.22 2.12 11.60
CA ALA A 21 8.81 2.16 11.22
C ALA A 21 8.62 1.90 9.71
N ALA A 22 9.45 2.53 8.85
CA ALA A 22 9.41 2.31 7.41
C ALA A 22 9.69 0.83 7.04
N ALA A 23 10.72 0.25 7.64
CA ALA A 23 11.06 -1.17 7.41
C ALA A 23 9.93 -2.09 7.86
N ALA A 24 9.33 -1.85 9.04
CA ALA A 24 8.22 -2.64 9.56
C ALA A 24 6.99 -2.55 8.66
N MET A 25 6.58 -1.34 8.24
CA MET A 25 5.45 -1.13 7.34
C MET A 25 5.69 -1.76 5.97
N PHE A 26 6.90 -1.63 5.43
CA PHE A 26 7.24 -2.22 4.14
C PHE A 26 7.14 -3.75 4.19
N LEU A 27 7.74 -4.40 5.17
CA LEU A 27 7.71 -5.85 5.32
C LEU A 27 6.28 -6.36 5.53
N GLU A 28 5.52 -5.74 6.44
CA GLU A 28 4.10 -6.09 6.65
C GLU A 28 3.32 -6.07 5.34
N ARG A 29 3.51 -5.02 4.53
CA ARG A 29 2.79 -4.84 3.27
C ARG A 29 3.21 -5.81 2.20
N VAL A 30 4.50 -6.08 2.05
CA VAL A 30 5.00 -7.10 1.11
C VAL A 30 4.34 -8.45 1.39
N PHE A 31 4.31 -8.88 2.64
CA PHE A 31 3.69 -10.15 3.03
C PHE A 31 2.18 -10.15 2.80
N HIS A 32 1.50 -9.05 3.16
CA HIS A 32 0.05 -8.95 3.01
C HIS A 32 -0.38 -8.95 1.54
N LEU A 33 0.28 -8.16 0.69
CA LEU A 33 -0.04 -8.09 -0.74
C LEU A 33 0.36 -9.39 -1.48
N HIS A 34 1.41 -10.05 -1.05
CA HIS A 34 1.78 -11.34 -1.62
C HIS A 34 0.69 -12.41 -1.40
N ARG A 35 0.08 -12.41 -0.22
CA ARG A 35 -1.01 -13.34 0.12
C ARG A 35 -2.34 -12.98 -0.56
N ALA A 36 -2.54 -11.71 -0.94
CA ALA A 36 -3.75 -11.25 -1.62
C ALA A 36 -3.76 -11.55 -3.12
N GLN A 37 -2.64 -11.94 -3.70
CA GLN A 37 -2.53 -12.30 -5.12
C GLN A 37 -3.01 -13.73 -5.36
N ILE A 38 -4.12 -13.87 -6.09
CA ILE A 38 -4.66 -15.14 -6.56
C ILE A 38 -4.44 -15.22 -8.07
N LYS A 39 -4.27 -16.42 -8.62
CA LYS A 39 -4.35 -16.63 -10.06
C LYS A 39 -5.79 -16.48 -10.52
N GLN A 40 -6.10 -15.32 -11.10
CA GLN A 40 -7.47 -14.92 -11.44
C GLN A 40 -8.14 -15.85 -12.44
N ASP A 41 -7.45 -16.18 -13.53
CA ASP A 41 -8.02 -16.94 -14.65
C ASP A 41 -8.43 -18.34 -14.18
N ASP A 42 -7.59 -18.99 -13.36
CA ASP A 42 -7.90 -20.31 -12.82
C ASP A 42 -9.07 -20.25 -11.82
N PHE A 43 -9.14 -19.17 -11.02
CA PHE A 43 -10.19 -18.98 -10.04
C PHE A 43 -11.54 -18.68 -10.69
N LEU A 44 -11.59 -17.75 -11.64
CA LEU A 44 -12.81 -17.39 -12.39
C LEU A 44 -13.37 -18.59 -13.17
N SER A 45 -12.51 -19.34 -13.87
CA SER A 45 -12.94 -20.52 -14.62
C SER A 45 -13.54 -21.61 -13.72
N GLY A 46 -12.97 -21.77 -12.51
CA GLY A 46 -13.52 -22.64 -11.48
C GLY A 46 -14.92 -22.20 -11.03
N ILE A 47 -15.09 -20.91 -10.72
CA ILE A 47 -16.38 -20.34 -10.31
C ILE A 47 -17.41 -20.48 -11.41
N TYR A 48 -17.09 -20.15 -12.67
CA TYR A 48 -18.01 -20.33 -13.80
C TYR A 48 -18.48 -21.79 -13.96
N THR A 49 -17.58 -22.74 -13.79
CA THR A 49 -17.94 -24.16 -13.91
C THR A 49 -18.95 -24.58 -12.82
N ILE A 50 -18.81 -24.05 -11.61
CA ILE A 50 -19.70 -24.38 -10.50
C ILE A 50 -21.06 -23.68 -10.65
N VAL A 51 -21.06 -22.40 -11.04
CA VAL A 51 -22.30 -21.65 -11.28
C VAL A 51 -23.11 -22.25 -12.44
N ASN A 52 -22.45 -22.66 -13.54
CA ASN A 52 -23.09 -23.33 -14.66
C ASN A 52 -23.73 -24.69 -14.30
N ARG A 53 -23.29 -25.32 -13.19
CA ARG A 53 -23.93 -26.53 -12.64
C ARG A 53 -25.13 -26.22 -11.73
N GLY A 54 -25.50 -24.97 -11.59
CA GLY A 54 -26.59 -24.52 -10.73
C GLY A 54 -26.28 -24.48 -9.23
N ASN A 55 -24.99 -24.62 -8.83
CA ASN A 55 -24.58 -24.69 -7.44
C ASN A 55 -23.96 -23.35 -6.96
N THR A 56 -24.74 -22.28 -7.01
CA THR A 56 -24.30 -20.94 -6.59
C THR A 56 -23.85 -20.88 -5.12
N ALA A 57 -24.48 -21.69 -4.24
CA ALA A 57 -24.11 -21.75 -2.83
C ALA A 57 -22.67 -22.28 -2.61
N GLU A 58 -22.25 -23.27 -3.39
CA GLU A 58 -20.89 -23.79 -3.37
C GLU A 58 -19.88 -22.74 -3.89
N ALA A 59 -20.22 -22.04 -4.99
CA ALA A 59 -19.39 -20.96 -5.51
C ALA A 59 -19.16 -19.84 -4.48
N VAL A 60 -20.21 -19.42 -3.76
CA VAL A 60 -20.14 -18.45 -2.66
C VAL A 60 -19.24 -18.96 -1.53
N SER A 61 -19.38 -20.22 -1.14
CA SER A 61 -18.56 -20.84 -0.09
C SER A 61 -17.06 -20.86 -0.47
N ILE A 62 -16.73 -21.16 -1.71
CA ILE A 62 -15.35 -21.15 -2.21
C ILE A 62 -14.78 -19.71 -2.20
N CYS A 63 -15.58 -18.73 -2.61
CA CYS A 63 -15.19 -17.32 -2.54
C CYS A 63 -14.93 -16.87 -1.10
N ASP A 64 -15.72 -17.34 -0.14
CA ASP A 64 -15.57 -16.99 1.28
C ASP A 64 -14.28 -17.58 1.91
N GLN A 65 -13.87 -18.76 1.46
CA GLN A 65 -12.65 -19.42 1.90
C GLN A 65 -11.39 -18.90 1.20
N THR A 66 -11.55 -18.18 0.08
CA THR A 66 -10.43 -17.67 -0.72
C THR A 66 -10.07 -16.25 -0.27
N PRO A 67 -8.88 -16.01 0.27
CA PRO A 67 -8.47 -14.67 0.67
C PRO A 67 -8.17 -13.80 -0.56
N GLY A 68 -8.64 -12.56 -0.54
CA GLY A 68 -8.29 -11.57 -1.56
C GLY A 68 -9.49 -10.75 -2.05
N PRO A 69 -9.23 -9.56 -2.60
CA PRO A 69 -10.29 -8.63 -3.00
C PRO A 69 -11.11 -9.13 -4.18
N VAL A 70 -10.49 -9.88 -5.11
CA VAL A 70 -11.17 -10.49 -6.26
C VAL A 70 -12.24 -11.47 -5.79
N ALA A 71 -11.90 -12.38 -4.87
CA ALA A 71 -12.86 -13.35 -4.33
C ALA A 71 -14.02 -12.65 -3.59
N HIS A 72 -13.72 -11.56 -2.87
CA HIS A 72 -14.74 -10.77 -2.20
C HIS A 72 -15.73 -10.13 -3.17
N VAL A 73 -15.25 -9.52 -4.25
CA VAL A 73 -16.10 -8.89 -5.27
C VAL A 73 -16.96 -9.93 -5.99
N ILE A 74 -16.40 -11.07 -6.36
CA ILE A 74 -17.14 -12.17 -6.99
C ILE A 74 -18.20 -12.73 -6.05
N ARG A 75 -17.88 -12.90 -4.75
CA ARG A 75 -18.85 -13.32 -3.74
C ARG A 75 -20.05 -12.38 -3.66
N ILE A 76 -19.80 -11.06 -3.64
CA ILE A 76 -20.87 -10.06 -3.61
C ILE A 76 -21.71 -10.14 -4.89
N ALA A 77 -21.08 -10.28 -6.06
CA ALA A 77 -21.79 -10.44 -7.32
C ALA A 77 -22.73 -11.67 -7.32
N LEU A 78 -22.26 -12.81 -6.81
CA LEU A 78 -23.05 -14.03 -6.73
C LEU A 78 -24.20 -13.93 -5.73
N LEU A 79 -24.01 -13.26 -4.59
CA LEU A 79 -25.06 -13.07 -3.58
C LEU A 79 -26.19 -12.15 -4.05
N HIS A 80 -25.89 -11.21 -4.94
CA HIS A 80 -26.84 -10.23 -5.49
C HIS A 80 -27.19 -10.53 -6.95
N ALA A 81 -26.93 -11.77 -7.39
CA ALA A 81 -27.20 -12.19 -8.76
C ALA A 81 -28.68 -12.00 -9.16
N ASP A 82 -29.63 -11.96 -8.23
CA ASP A 82 -31.05 -11.78 -8.49
C ASP A 82 -31.52 -10.33 -8.63
N GLU A 83 -30.66 -9.36 -8.38
CA GLU A 83 -30.97 -7.93 -8.52
C GLU A 83 -31.13 -7.50 -9.99
N ALA A 84 -31.75 -6.34 -10.22
CA ALA A 84 -31.81 -5.73 -11.53
C ALA A 84 -30.39 -5.41 -12.04
N HIS A 85 -30.17 -5.47 -13.37
CA HIS A 85 -28.84 -5.32 -13.97
C HIS A 85 -28.10 -4.05 -13.51
N GLU A 86 -28.81 -2.93 -13.39
CA GLU A 86 -28.21 -1.67 -12.97
C GLU A 86 -27.84 -1.66 -11.49
N GLU A 87 -28.66 -2.28 -10.64
CA GLU A 87 -28.43 -2.41 -9.21
C GLU A 87 -27.26 -3.38 -8.94
N LEU A 88 -27.23 -4.54 -9.64
CA LEU A 88 -26.12 -5.49 -9.59
C LEU A 88 -24.79 -4.82 -9.94
N LYS A 89 -24.76 -4.04 -11.03
CA LYS A 89 -23.56 -3.32 -11.46
C LYS A 89 -23.08 -2.33 -10.40
N GLN A 90 -24.01 -1.58 -9.79
CA GLN A 90 -23.69 -0.63 -8.72
C GLN A 90 -23.19 -1.35 -7.46
N THR A 91 -23.78 -2.47 -7.11
CA THR A 91 -23.41 -3.28 -5.95
C THR A 91 -21.99 -3.84 -6.11
N ILE A 92 -21.66 -4.39 -7.28
CA ILE A 92 -20.33 -4.90 -7.63
C ILE A 92 -19.30 -3.75 -7.57
N THR A 93 -19.61 -2.60 -8.17
CA THR A 93 -18.73 -1.44 -8.17
C THR A 93 -18.46 -0.92 -6.76
N LYS A 94 -19.48 -0.83 -5.91
CA LYS A 94 -19.33 -0.43 -4.51
C LYS A 94 -18.49 -1.43 -3.73
N ALA A 95 -18.66 -2.73 -3.95
CA ALA A 95 -17.86 -3.77 -3.33
C ALA A 95 -16.38 -3.61 -3.69
N GLY A 96 -16.06 -3.39 -4.98
CA GLY A 96 -14.69 -3.14 -5.44
C GLY A 96 -14.08 -1.90 -4.80
N LEU A 97 -14.79 -0.77 -4.83
CA LEU A 97 -14.31 0.48 -4.22
C LEU A 97 -14.06 0.35 -2.71
N SER A 98 -14.81 -0.49 -2.01
CA SER A 98 -14.62 -0.70 -0.56
C SER A 98 -13.34 -1.46 -0.21
N GLU A 99 -12.77 -2.22 -1.16
CA GLU A 99 -11.52 -2.96 -0.95
C GLU A 99 -10.25 -2.11 -1.18
N ILE A 100 -10.34 -1.02 -1.97
CA ILE A 100 -9.18 -0.16 -2.27
C ILE A 100 -8.53 0.39 -1.00
N PRO A 101 -9.25 0.97 -0.02
CA PRO A 101 -8.63 1.47 1.20
C PRO A 101 -7.92 0.38 2.04
N ARG A 102 -8.37 -0.87 1.94
CA ARG A 102 -7.72 -2.02 2.61
C ARG A 102 -6.39 -2.38 1.94
N LEU A 103 -6.34 -2.28 0.61
CA LEU A 103 -5.11 -2.49 -0.15
C LEU A 103 -4.09 -1.37 0.10
N GLU A 104 -4.53 -0.13 0.16
CA GLU A 104 -3.70 1.06 0.37
C GLU A 104 -3.32 1.30 1.84
N LYS A 105 -3.89 0.56 2.77
CA LYS A 105 -3.60 0.71 4.21
C LYS A 105 -2.09 0.76 4.45
N ASN A 106 -1.58 1.64 5.32
CA ASN A 106 -0.16 1.86 5.66
C ASN A 106 0.76 2.36 4.53
N LEU A 107 0.31 2.43 3.25
CA LEU A 107 1.10 3.03 2.18
C LEU A 107 1.30 4.52 2.41
N GLY A 108 0.24 5.22 2.84
CA GLY A 108 0.32 6.64 3.19
C GLY A 108 1.35 6.92 4.31
N GLY A 109 1.45 6.03 5.31
CA GLY A 109 2.45 6.12 6.36
C GLY A 109 3.88 5.99 5.82
N LEU A 110 4.11 5.04 4.91
CA LEU A 110 5.42 4.85 4.29
C LEU A 110 5.81 6.05 3.43
N LEU A 111 4.87 6.61 2.66
CA LEU A 111 5.07 7.84 1.89
C LEU A 111 5.38 9.03 2.80
N THR A 112 4.67 9.17 3.91
CA THR A 112 4.90 10.24 4.89
C THR A 112 6.31 10.15 5.46
N ILE A 113 6.78 8.97 5.83
CA ILE A 113 8.17 8.78 6.30
C ILE A 113 9.17 9.12 5.21
N ALA A 114 8.93 8.70 3.97
CA ALA A 114 9.80 9.01 2.85
C ALA A 114 9.95 10.51 2.61
N GLN A 115 8.89 11.29 2.84
CA GLN A 115 8.87 12.75 2.68
C GLN A 115 9.42 13.49 3.90
N ILE A 116 9.14 13.04 5.12
CA ILE A 116 9.56 13.72 6.36
C ILE A 116 11.05 13.45 6.65
N SER A 117 11.58 12.25 6.34
CA SER A 117 12.96 11.91 6.67
C SER A 117 14.01 12.86 6.09
N PRO A 118 13.93 13.33 4.83
CA PRO A 118 14.87 14.33 4.30
C PRO A 118 14.73 15.69 5.00
N LEU A 119 13.50 16.06 5.39
CA LEU A 119 13.24 17.31 6.10
C LEU A 119 13.84 17.27 7.51
N LEU A 120 13.78 16.14 8.18
CA LEU A 120 14.47 15.91 9.46
C LEU A 120 16.01 16.00 9.29
N GLY A 121 16.53 15.45 8.21
CA GLY A 121 17.94 15.59 7.84
C GLY A 121 18.34 17.06 7.65
N LEU A 122 17.54 17.81 6.88
CA LEU A 122 17.75 19.25 6.65
C LEU A 122 17.66 20.04 7.98
N LEU A 123 16.68 19.73 8.83
CA LEU A 123 16.57 20.34 10.16
C LEU A 123 17.85 20.09 10.97
N GLY A 124 18.44 18.90 10.89
CA GLY A 124 19.71 18.56 11.51
C GLY A 124 20.86 19.41 11.01
N THR A 125 20.91 19.72 9.70
CA THR A 125 21.95 20.63 9.16
C THR A 125 21.79 22.04 9.69
N ILE A 126 20.56 22.56 9.76
CA ILE A 126 20.30 23.90 10.28
C ILE A 126 20.76 24.00 11.74
N ILE A 127 20.38 23.04 12.58
CA ILE A 127 20.78 23.03 14.00
C ILE A 127 22.30 22.87 14.14
N GLY A 128 22.92 21.99 13.35
CA GLY A 128 24.37 21.83 13.36
C GLY A 128 25.11 23.13 13.02
N LEU A 129 24.65 23.86 11.98
CA LEU A 129 25.22 25.15 11.60
C LEU A 129 24.97 26.24 12.66
N VAL A 130 23.76 26.30 13.24
CA VAL A 130 23.46 27.23 14.34
C VAL A 130 24.42 27.00 15.50
N ASN A 131 24.68 25.75 15.89
CA ASN A 131 25.65 25.43 16.92
C ASN A 131 27.07 25.91 16.58
N VAL A 132 27.48 25.78 15.31
CA VAL A 132 28.76 26.30 14.82
C VAL A 132 28.85 27.81 15.05
N PHE A 133 27.84 28.59 14.66
CA PHE A 133 27.81 30.04 14.86
C PHE A 133 27.82 30.46 16.32
N VAL A 134 27.08 29.75 17.18
CA VAL A 134 27.09 30.00 18.64
C VAL A 134 28.48 29.76 19.25
N ILE A 135 29.20 28.73 18.78
CA ILE A 135 30.57 28.46 19.25
C ILE A 135 31.53 29.57 18.75
N MET A 136 31.35 30.02 17.54
CA MET A 136 32.16 31.11 16.98
C MET A 136 31.97 32.43 17.79
N GLU A 137 30.73 32.77 18.09
CA GLU A 137 30.39 33.97 18.86
C GLU A 137 30.98 33.93 20.26
N ARG A 138 30.91 32.79 20.97
CA ARG A 138 31.42 32.63 22.33
C ARG A 138 32.92 32.49 22.42
N GLY A 139 33.57 32.00 21.38
CA GLY A 139 35.01 31.71 21.33
C GLY A 139 35.87 32.82 20.76
N ALA A 140 35.31 33.94 20.31
CA ALA A 140 36.08 35.05 19.79
C ALA A 140 37.00 35.68 20.88
N PRO A 141 38.30 35.94 20.59
CA PRO A 141 39.00 35.93 19.32
C PRO A 141 39.67 34.60 18.94
N LEU A 142 39.65 33.57 19.79
CA LEU A 142 40.36 32.28 19.58
C LEU A 142 39.32 31.14 19.48
N VAL A 143 38.96 30.81 18.23
CA VAL A 143 38.07 29.67 17.96
C VAL A 143 38.91 28.45 17.62
N GLU A 144 38.74 27.34 18.34
CA GLU A 144 39.37 26.07 18.03
C GLU A 144 38.71 25.43 16.77
N ILE A 145 39.51 25.16 15.73
CA ILE A 145 39.06 24.54 14.46
C ILE A 145 38.35 23.18 14.73
N GLY A 146 38.74 22.47 15.79
CA GLY A 146 38.14 21.19 16.17
C GLY A 146 36.67 21.30 16.52
N ASN A 147 36.26 22.32 17.26
CA ASN A 147 34.87 22.57 17.66
C ASN A 147 34.00 22.98 16.48
N LEU A 148 34.55 23.70 15.54
CA LEU A 148 33.89 24.09 14.28
C LEU A 148 33.61 22.86 13.38
N SER A 149 34.60 21.99 13.25
CA SER A 149 34.50 20.76 12.49
C SER A 149 33.43 19.81 13.05
N ALA A 150 33.26 19.74 14.38
CA ALA A 150 32.27 18.88 15.02
C ALA A 150 30.82 19.25 14.64
N GLY A 151 30.48 20.55 14.60
CA GLY A 151 29.14 21.00 14.22
C GLY A 151 28.82 20.79 12.75
N ILE A 152 29.82 21.02 11.86
CA ILE A 152 29.69 20.72 10.42
C ILE A 152 29.51 19.21 10.20
N TRP A 153 30.29 18.39 10.88
CA TRP A 153 30.18 16.94 10.82
C TRP A 153 28.79 16.46 11.25
N GLN A 154 28.25 16.98 12.36
CA GLN A 154 26.91 16.69 12.81
C GLN A 154 25.86 17.04 11.75
N ALA A 155 25.96 18.22 11.15
CA ALA A 155 25.05 18.66 10.09
C ALA A 155 25.05 17.70 8.88
N LEU A 156 26.23 17.32 8.41
CA LEU A 156 26.35 16.42 7.25
C LEU A 156 25.84 15.00 7.52
N ILE A 157 26.15 14.45 8.69
CA ILE A 157 25.69 13.10 9.07
C ILE A 157 24.17 13.04 9.18
N THR A 158 23.52 14.01 9.81
CA THR A 158 22.07 14.01 9.95
C THR A 158 21.37 14.12 8.61
N SER A 159 21.89 14.94 7.69
CA SER A 159 21.36 15.05 6.33
C SER A 159 21.52 13.73 5.56
N ALA A 160 22.70 13.14 5.61
CA ALA A 160 22.97 11.85 4.97
C ALA A 160 22.03 10.74 5.54
N ALA A 161 21.85 10.68 6.86
CA ALA A 161 20.98 9.73 7.50
C ALA A 161 19.51 9.90 7.07
N GLY A 162 19.00 11.13 6.99
CA GLY A 162 17.66 11.41 6.50
C GLY A 162 17.43 10.92 5.06
N LEU A 163 18.41 11.14 4.17
CA LEU A 163 18.37 10.64 2.79
C LEU A 163 18.48 9.11 2.71
N CYS A 164 19.32 8.49 3.53
CA CYS A 164 19.46 7.05 3.60
C CYS A 164 18.16 6.34 4.00
N VAL A 165 17.29 6.97 4.80
CA VAL A 165 15.97 6.46 5.16
C VAL A 165 14.95 6.77 4.06
N SER A 166 14.98 7.98 3.51
CA SER A 166 14.00 8.44 2.52
C SER A 166 14.05 7.65 1.22
N ILE A 167 15.23 7.45 0.65
CA ILE A 167 15.40 6.83 -0.68
C ILE A 167 14.81 5.42 -0.73
N PRO A 168 15.16 4.49 0.18
CA PRO A 168 14.58 3.15 0.16
C PRO A 168 13.09 3.15 0.54
N SER A 169 12.64 4.07 1.42
CA SER A 169 11.23 4.19 1.77
C SER A 169 10.39 4.63 0.57
N PHE A 170 10.86 5.59 -0.21
CA PHE A 170 10.18 6.05 -1.41
C PHE A 170 10.16 4.99 -2.52
N ALA A 171 11.29 4.30 -2.72
CA ALA A 171 11.36 3.18 -3.66
C ALA A 171 10.41 2.04 -3.24
N GLY A 172 10.37 1.70 -1.95
CA GLY A 172 9.45 0.71 -1.39
C GLY A 172 7.98 1.11 -1.55
N TYR A 173 7.64 2.37 -1.32
CA TYR A 173 6.30 2.90 -1.56
C TYR A 173 5.86 2.72 -3.02
N ASN A 174 6.68 3.14 -3.99
CA ASN A 174 6.35 3.00 -5.41
C ASN A 174 6.20 1.54 -5.84
N PHE A 175 7.05 0.66 -5.32
CA PHE A 175 6.94 -0.77 -5.56
C PHE A 175 5.62 -1.34 -5.05
N LEU A 176 5.21 -1.00 -3.83
CA LEU A 176 3.95 -1.44 -3.24
C LEU A 176 2.73 -0.84 -3.95
N LEU A 177 2.80 0.45 -4.31
CA LEU A 177 1.75 1.13 -5.07
C LEU A 177 1.47 0.42 -6.39
N SER A 178 2.51 0.12 -7.17
CA SER A 178 2.36 -0.63 -8.43
C SER A 178 1.76 -2.03 -8.24
N ARG A 179 1.98 -2.64 -7.07
CA ARG A 179 1.33 -3.92 -6.72
C ARG A 179 -0.15 -3.75 -6.40
N VAL A 180 -0.50 -2.70 -5.65
CA VAL A 180 -1.91 -2.36 -5.34
C VAL A 180 -2.67 -2.05 -6.63
N GLU A 181 -2.13 -1.19 -7.49
CA GLU A 181 -2.72 -0.86 -8.78
C GLU A 181 -3.01 -2.11 -9.64
N ARG A 182 -2.06 -3.04 -9.70
CA ARG A 182 -2.24 -4.30 -10.42
C ARG A 182 -3.37 -5.14 -9.83
N ILE A 183 -3.46 -5.24 -8.49
CA ILE A 183 -4.54 -5.99 -7.82
C ILE A 183 -5.88 -5.31 -8.09
N THR A 184 -5.94 -3.98 -8.09
CA THR A 184 -7.15 -3.21 -8.39
C THR A 184 -7.62 -3.42 -9.83
N LEU A 185 -6.72 -3.33 -10.81
CA LEU A 185 -7.05 -3.61 -12.21
C LEU A 185 -7.55 -5.04 -12.40
N ASN A 186 -6.93 -5.98 -11.73
CA ASN A 186 -7.36 -7.37 -11.76
C ASN A 186 -8.75 -7.55 -11.15
N MET A 187 -9.05 -6.86 -10.06
CA MET A 187 -10.37 -6.88 -9.43
C MET A 187 -11.44 -6.27 -10.34
N GLU A 188 -11.15 -5.13 -10.98
CA GLU A 188 -12.06 -4.49 -11.94
C GLU A 188 -12.36 -5.41 -13.13
N HIS A 189 -11.33 -6.03 -13.69
CA HIS A 189 -11.50 -6.99 -14.79
C HIS A 189 -12.38 -8.18 -14.38
N SER A 190 -12.12 -8.77 -13.22
CA SER A 190 -12.93 -9.88 -12.71
C SER A 190 -14.36 -9.47 -12.37
N ALA A 191 -14.55 -8.23 -11.89
CA ALA A 191 -15.88 -7.66 -11.64
C ALA A 191 -16.69 -7.51 -12.93
N GLU A 192 -16.06 -7.04 -14.01
CA GLU A 192 -16.70 -6.92 -15.31
C GLU A 192 -17.02 -8.29 -15.93
N GLU A 193 -16.11 -9.25 -15.84
CA GLU A 193 -16.32 -10.59 -16.35
C GLU A 193 -17.46 -11.32 -15.64
N ILE A 194 -17.49 -11.31 -14.31
CA ILE A 194 -18.58 -11.97 -13.56
C ILE A 194 -19.93 -11.29 -13.80
N TYR A 195 -19.96 -9.94 -13.92
CA TYR A 195 -21.16 -9.21 -14.27
C TYR A 195 -21.70 -9.65 -15.64
N ARG A 196 -20.85 -9.68 -16.68
CA ARG A 196 -21.23 -10.13 -18.02
C ARG A 196 -21.75 -11.57 -18.01
N PHE A 197 -21.09 -12.44 -17.27
CA PHE A 197 -21.49 -13.83 -17.13
C PHE A 197 -22.88 -13.97 -16.52
N LEU A 198 -23.15 -13.30 -15.41
CA LEU A 198 -24.45 -13.35 -14.72
C LEU A 198 -25.58 -12.76 -15.57
N VAL A 199 -25.33 -11.67 -16.31
CA VAL A 199 -26.30 -11.06 -17.20
C VAL A 199 -26.60 -11.95 -18.40
N TYR A 200 -25.59 -12.60 -18.98
CA TYR A 200 -25.75 -13.51 -20.11
C TYR A 200 -26.50 -14.80 -19.73
N ASP A 201 -26.22 -15.37 -18.57
CA ASP A 201 -26.88 -16.58 -18.07
C ASP A 201 -28.37 -16.35 -17.81
N ARG A 202 -28.73 -15.21 -17.23
CA ARG A 202 -30.12 -14.76 -17.10
C ARG A 202 -30.85 -14.61 -18.44
N SER A 203 -30.17 -14.02 -19.43
CA SER A 203 -30.73 -13.86 -20.76
C SER A 203 -31.07 -15.22 -21.42
N LYS A 204 -30.24 -16.23 -21.18
CA LYS A 204 -30.50 -17.60 -21.62
C LYS A 204 -31.64 -18.26 -20.87
N SER A 205 -31.72 -18.10 -19.57
CA SER A 205 -32.79 -18.67 -18.73
C SER A 205 -34.16 -18.05 -19.07
N GLY A 206 -34.22 -16.73 -19.29
CA GLY A 206 -35.44 -16.03 -19.68
C GLY A 206 -35.95 -16.39 -21.08
N VAL A 207 -35.06 -16.70 -22.04
CA VAL A 207 -35.43 -17.14 -23.39
C VAL A 207 -36.03 -18.54 -23.36
N LEU A 208 -35.57 -19.41 -22.46
CA LEU A 208 -36.11 -20.77 -22.32
C LEU A 208 -37.49 -20.81 -21.62
N GLU A 209 -37.81 -19.82 -20.79
CA GLU A 209 -39.16 -19.69 -20.20
C GLU A 209 -40.20 -19.18 -21.22
N ASP A 210 -39.80 -18.30 -22.12
CA ASP A 210 -40.71 -17.77 -23.19
C ASP A 210 -40.99 -18.79 -24.31
N GLU A 211 -40.09 -19.78 -24.55
CA GLU A 211 -40.31 -20.85 -25.54
C GLU A 211 -41.16 -22.00 -24.97
N THR A 212 -41.50 -22.01 -23.68
CA THR A 212 -42.29 -23.09 -23.05
C THR A 212 -43.74 -22.72 -22.73
N VAL A 213 -44.20 -21.52 -23.14
CA VAL A 213 -45.58 -21.05 -23.07
C VAL A 213 -46.21 -21.04 -24.46
#